data_4c22997c0129d7570258efbb749c7539
#
_entry.id   4c22997c0129d7570258efbb749c7539
#
_cell.length_a   1.000
_cell.length_b   1.000
_cell.length_c   1.000
_cell.angle_alpha   90.00
_cell.angle_beta   90.00
_cell.angle_gamma   90.00
#
_symmetry.space_group_name_H-M   'P 1'
#
loop_
_entity.id
_entity.type
_entity.pdbx_description
1 polymer ?
#
loop_
_entity_poly.entity_id
_entity_poly.type
_entity_poly.pdbx_seq_one_letter_code
_entity_poly.pdbx_strand_id
1 'polypeptide(L)'
;MSSLRRVVLPQRDAVGRLARREFPFISETLAYRFRDVHDHLIRLVDEAVFFQDRVTSLLDAHLSMVSNQLNGVMKVLTIIATIFMPLTVLTSMWGMNVRLPDLPGGDGADFWWVLALMVGLGAAMLGYFRSRRWI
;
A
#
# COMPACT_ATOMS: atom_id res chain seq x y z
N MET A 1 -8.28 -19.51 -10.49
CA MET A 1 -9.36 -19.90 -9.55
C MET A 1 -10.76 -19.94 -10.19
N SER A 2 -11.03 -19.15 -11.22
CA SER A 2 -12.26 -19.30 -12.03
C SER A 2 -12.45 -20.69 -12.67
N SER A 3 -11.34 -21.37 -12.98
CA SER A 3 -11.35 -22.72 -13.54
C SER A 3 -11.88 -23.78 -12.56
N LEU A 4 -11.56 -23.68 -11.29
CA LEU A 4 -12.00 -24.65 -10.28
C LEU A 4 -13.53 -24.57 -10.07
N ARG A 5 -14.09 -23.37 -9.95
CA ARG A 5 -15.54 -23.17 -9.92
C ARG A 5 -16.22 -23.70 -11.18
N ARG A 6 -15.63 -23.45 -12.35
CA ARG A 6 -16.18 -23.86 -13.64
C ARG A 6 -16.26 -25.38 -13.80
N VAL A 7 -15.40 -26.12 -13.11
CA VAL A 7 -15.38 -27.59 -13.14
C VAL A 7 -16.22 -28.19 -12.02
N VAL A 8 -16.08 -27.70 -10.79
CA VAL A 8 -16.70 -28.31 -9.61
C VAL A 8 -18.20 -28.03 -9.52
N LEU A 9 -18.69 -26.85 -9.94
CA LEU A 9 -20.11 -26.55 -9.88
C LEU A 9 -20.97 -27.49 -10.75
N PRO A 10 -20.63 -27.73 -12.03
CA PRO A 10 -21.39 -28.71 -12.81
C PRO A 10 -21.32 -30.14 -12.25
N GLN A 11 -20.18 -30.53 -11.69
CA GLN A 11 -20.02 -31.84 -11.05
C GLN A 11 -20.92 -31.96 -9.81
N ARG A 12 -20.93 -30.96 -8.96
CA ARG A 12 -21.85 -30.92 -7.80
C ARG A 12 -23.31 -31.05 -8.23
N ASP A 13 -23.71 -30.32 -9.26
CA ASP A 13 -25.08 -30.31 -9.72
C ASP A 13 -25.47 -31.69 -10.35
N ALA A 14 -24.55 -32.31 -11.08
CA ALA A 14 -24.75 -33.65 -11.62
C ALA A 14 -24.89 -34.71 -10.51
N VAL A 15 -24.00 -34.69 -9.50
CA VAL A 15 -24.09 -35.58 -8.33
C VAL A 15 -25.34 -35.31 -7.52
N GLY A 16 -25.76 -34.03 -7.38
CA GLY A 16 -27.01 -33.66 -6.73
C GLY A 16 -28.25 -34.25 -7.39
N ARG A 17 -28.29 -34.31 -8.72
CA ARG A 17 -29.39 -34.98 -9.47
C ARG A 17 -29.41 -36.51 -9.24
N LEU A 18 -28.26 -37.15 -9.15
CA LEU A 18 -28.13 -38.57 -8.81
C LEU A 18 -28.60 -38.83 -7.38
N ALA A 19 -28.23 -37.96 -6.44
CA ALA A 19 -28.64 -38.07 -5.02
C ALA A 19 -30.16 -37.91 -4.83
N ARG A 20 -30.83 -37.11 -5.68
CA ARG A 20 -32.29 -36.89 -5.64
C ARG A 20 -33.09 -38.01 -6.39
N ARG A 21 -32.43 -39.02 -6.90
CA ARG A 21 -33.06 -40.10 -7.65
C ARG A 21 -33.85 -39.62 -8.89
N GLU A 22 -33.36 -38.60 -9.56
CA GLU A 22 -33.99 -38.09 -10.79
C GLU A 22 -33.97 -39.12 -11.93
N PHE A 23 -33.25 -40.26 -11.75
CA PHE A 23 -33.11 -41.31 -12.71
C PHE A 23 -33.66 -42.63 -12.14
N PRO A 24 -34.49 -43.39 -12.90
CA PRO A 24 -35.20 -44.55 -12.40
C PRO A 24 -34.29 -45.76 -12.10
N PHE A 25 -33.08 -45.78 -12.61
CA PHE A 25 -32.09 -46.86 -12.41
C PHE A 25 -31.28 -46.74 -11.12
N ILE A 26 -31.48 -45.67 -10.31
CA ILE A 26 -30.71 -45.46 -9.09
C ILE A 26 -31.43 -46.09 -7.88
N SER A 27 -30.77 -47.05 -7.26
CA SER A 27 -31.26 -47.67 -6.03
C SER A 27 -31.18 -46.70 -4.83
N GLU A 28 -31.99 -46.96 -3.82
CA GLU A 28 -32.01 -46.12 -2.60
C GLU A 28 -30.66 -46.08 -1.89
N THR A 29 -29.99 -47.23 -1.78
CA THR A 29 -28.65 -47.34 -1.19
C THR A 29 -27.61 -46.54 -1.97
N LEU A 30 -27.70 -46.49 -3.28
CA LEU A 30 -26.81 -45.75 -4.14
C LEU A 30 -27.08 -44.25 -4.06
N ALA A 31 -28.35 -43.85 -4.00
CA ALA A 31 -28.72 -42.45 -3.81
C ALA A 31 -28.19 -41.87 -2.47
N TYR A 32 -28.21 -42.71 -1.40
CA TYR A 32 -27.64 -42.31 -0.13
C TYR A 32 -26.14 -42.01 -0.21
N ARG A 33 -25.39 -42.85 -0.92
CA ARG A 33 -23.95 -42.63 -1.16
C ARG A 33 -23.69 -41.39 -2.03
N PHE A 34 -24.51 -41.10 -3.02
CA PHE A 34 -24.40 -39.89 -3.82
C PHE A 34 -24.71 -38.62 -2.98
N ARG A 35 -25.58 -38.71 -2.00
CA ARG A 35 -25.85 -37.59 -1.08
C ARG A 35 -24.61 -37.25 -0.25
N ASP A 36 -23.89 -38.24 0.28
CA ASP A 36 -22.64 -38.06 1.01
C ASP A 36 -21.58 -37.37 0.16
N VAL A 37 -21.41 -37.85 -1.12
CA VAL A 37 -20.51 -37.22 -2.08
C VAL A 37 -20.93 -35.79 -2.42
N HIS A 38 -22.21 -35.52 -2.56
CA HIS A 38 -22.75 -34.21 -2.84
C HIS A 38 -22.44 -33.22 -1.70
N ASP A 39 -22.66 -33.63 -0.46
CA ASP A 39 -22.36 -32.83 0.73
C ASP A 39 -20.86 -32.54 0.86
N HIS A 40 -20.03 -33.51 0.50
CA HIS A 40 -18.58 -33.32 0.44
C HIS A 40 -18.17 -32.29 -0.62
N LEU A 41 -18.78 -32.32 -1.81
CA LEU A 41 -18.53 -31.35 -2.86
C LEU A 41 -18.97 -29.95 -2.48
N ILE A 42 -20.09 -29.79 -1.75
CA ILE A 42 -20.51 -28.50 -1.22
C ILE A 42 -19.44 -27.93 -0.28
N ARG A 43 -18.99 -28.71 0.69
CA ARG A 43 -17.94 -28.29 1.63
C ARG A 43 -16.65 -27.87 0.91
N LEU A 44 -16.21 -28.63 -0.08
CA LEU A 44 -15.01 -28.31 -0.86
C LEU A 44 -15.16 -26.98 -1.64
N VAL A 45 -16.35 -26.70 -2.18
CA VAL A 45 -16.62 -25.41 -2.85
C VAL A 45 -16.56 -24.26 -1.84
N ASP A 46 -17.20 -24.43 -0.68
CA ASP A 46 -17.22 -23.39 0.36
C ASP A 46 -15.81 -23.13 0.91
N GLU A 47 -15.02 -24.18 1.16
CA GLU A 47 -13.62 -24.04 1.54
C GLU A 47 -12.78 -23.32 0.48
N ALA A 48 -12.98 -23.67 -0.80
CA ALA A 48 -12.27 -23.00 -1.90
C ALA A 48 -12.61 -21.50 -1.99
N VAL A 49 -13.87 -21.13 -1.76
CA VAL A 49 -14.30 -19.73 -1.67
C VAL A 49 -13.64 -19.03 -0.47
N PHE A 50 -13.70 -19.66 0.69
CA PHE A 50 -13.07 -19.13 1.90
C PHE A 50 -11.56 -18.89 1.74
N PHE A 51 -10.85 -19.83 1.13
CA PHE A 51 -9.42 -19.65 0.83
C PHE A 51 -9.17 -18.52 -0.17
N GLN A 52 -10.04 -18.38 -1.18
CA GLN A 52 -9.93 -17.28 -2.15
C GLN A 52 -10.06 -15.91 -1.45
N ASP A 53 -11.07 -15.75 -0.60
CA ASP A 53 -11.31 -14.51 0.13
C ASP A 53 -10.13 -14.20 1.08
N ARG A 54 -9.60 -15.24 1.71
CA ARG A 54 -8.44 -15.09 2.60
C ARG A 54 -7.18 -14.67 1.85
N VAL A 55 -6.92 -15.24 0.67
CA VAL A 55 -5.80 -14.83 -0.19
C VAL A 55 -5.97 -13.38 -0.65
N THR A 56 -7.17 -12.98 -1.04
CA THR A 56 -7.45 -11.59 -1.43
C THR A 56 -7.21 -10.63 -0.26
N SER A 57 -7.72 -10.96 0.92
CA SER A 57 -7.48 -10.14 2.12
C SER A 57 -6.00 -10.01 2.50
N LEU A 58 -5.23 -11.09 2.33
CA LEU A 58 -3.77 -11.06 2.56
C LEU A 58 -3.05 -10.17 1.53
N LEU A 59 -3.47 -10.22 0.26
CA LEU A 59 -2.93 -9.33 -0.77
C LEU A 59 -3.24 -7.87 -0.48
N ASP A 60 -4.46 -7.55 -0.08
CA ASP A 60 -4.87 -6.19 0.28
C ASP A 60 -4.08 -5.68 1.50
N ALA A 61 -3.91 -6.52 2.51
CA ALA A 61 -3.08 -6.19 3.68
C ALA A 61 -1.61 -5.95 3.27
N HIS A 62 -1.06 -6.78 2.38
CA HIS A 62 0.30 -6.61 1.88
C HIS A 62 0.46 -5.31 1.08
N LEU A 63 -0.47 -5.02 0.17
CA LEU A 63 -0.48 -3.76 -0.59
C LEU A 63 -0.57 -2.53 0.32
N SER A 64 -1.41 -2.60 1.35
CA SER A 64 -1.51 -1.55 2.37
C SER A 64 -0.19 -1.35 3.12
N MET A 65 0.48 -2.44 3.50
CA MET A 65 1.79 -2.38 4.17
C MET A 65 2.86 -1.75 3.26
N VAL A 66 2.94 -2.16 2.00
CA VAL A 66 3.87 -1.58 1.00
C VAL A 66 3.56 -0.10 0.77
N SER A 67 2.29 0.27 0.64
CA SER A 67 1.86 1.66 0.50
C SER A 67 2.29 2.52 1.69
N ASN A 68 2.09 2.02 2.91
CA ASN A 68 2.53 2.71 4.12
C ASN A 68 4.06 2.88 4.18
N GLN A 69 4.81 1.88 3.77
CA GLN A 69 6.26 1.95 3.69
C GLN A 69 6.74 2.98 2.66
N LEU A 70 6.12 2.99 1.47
CA LEU A 70 6.41 3.99 0.43
C LEU A 70 6.07 5.41 0.91
N ASN A 71 4.94 5.59 1.58
CA ASN A 71 4.57 6.88 2.17
C ASN A 71 5.61 7.35 3.21
N GLY A 72 6.16 6.42 4.00
CA GLY A 72 7.27 6.71 4.92
C GLY A 72 8.51 7.24 4.19
N VAL A 73 8.94 6.57 3.14
CA VAL A 73 10.10 6.99 2.32
C VAL A 73 9.83 8.32 1.64
N MET A 74 8.65 8.49 1.03
CA MET A 74 8.25 9.74 0.38
C MET A 74 8.22 10.92 1.36
N LYS A 75 7.76 10.69 2.59
CA LYS A 75 7.76 11.68 3.65
C LYS A 75 9.17 12.17 3.98
N VAL A 76 10.13 11.25 4.16
CA VAL A 76 11.53 11.60 4.43
C VAL A 76 12.12 12.38 3.26
N LEU A 77 11.92 11.91 2.04
CA LEU A 77 12.41 12.58 0.83
C LEU A 77 11.83 14.00 0.70
N THR A 78 10.53 14.14 0.96
CA THR A 78 9.86 15.45 0.93
C THR A 78 10.44 16.41 1.97
N ILE A 79 10.69 15.95 3.20
CA ILE A 79 11.32 16.77 4.26
C ILE A 79 12.69 17.25 3.79
N ILE A 80 13.53 16.35 3.30
CA ILE A 80 14.87 16.68 2.81
C ILE A 80 14.76 17.71 1.68
N ALA A 81 13.98 17.43 0.64
CA ALA A 81 13.84 18.33 -0.49
C ALA A 81 13.33 19.72 -0.09
N THR A 82 12.33 19.77 0.80
CA THR A 82 11.74 21.04 1.27
C THR A 82 12.73 21.88 2.07
N ILE A 83 13.62 21.25 2.84
CA ILE A 83 14.65 21.98 3.61
C ILE A 83 15.79 22.43 2.68
N PHE A 84 16.27 21.55 1.80
CA PHE A 84 17.43 21.86 0.98
C PHE A 84 17.14 22.80 -0.19
N MET A 85 15.93 22.77 -0.76
CA MET A 85 15.57 23.61 -1.90
C MET A 85 15.77 25.11 -1.60
N PRO A 86 15.19 25.70 -0.56
CA PRO A 86 15.39 27.11 -0.27
C PRO A 86 16.83 27.45 0.14
N LEU A 87 17.52 26.54 0.82
CA LEU A 87 18.92 26.73 1.18
C LEU A 87 19.79 26.77 -0.09
N THR A 88 19.52 25.90 -1.06
CA THR A 88 20.25 25.88 -2.35
C THR A 88 20.00 27.18 -3.14
N VAL A 89 18.76 27.68 -3.14
CA VAL A 89 18.43 28.96 -3.79
C VAL A 89 19.22 30.11 -3.14
N LEU A 90 19.24 30.17 -1.81
CA LEU A 90 20.01 31.19 -1.08
C LEU A 90 21.49 31.13 -1.42
N THR A 91 22.12 29.95 -1.30
CA THR A 91 23.56 29.79 -1.63
C THR A 91 23.87 30.12 -3.08
N SER A 92 22.96 29.78 -4.01
CA SER A 92 23.11 30.09 -5.43
C SER A 92 23.05 31.62 -5.68
N MET A 93 22.16 32.32 -5.00
CA MET A 93 22.04 33.80 -5.14
C MET A 93 23.34 34.48 -4.68
N TRP A 94 23.90 34.07 -3.55
CA TRP A 94 25.19 34.60 -3.05
C TRP A 94 26.41 34.09 -3.81
N GLY A 95 26.31 32.95 -4.48
CA GLY A 95 27.35 32.42 -5.34
C GLY A 95 27.38 33.07 -6.75
N MET A 96 26.40 33.90 -7.09
CA MET A 96 26.38 34.65 -8.36
C MET A 96 27.44 35.76 -8.37
N ASN A 97 28.08 35.94 -9.51
CA ASN A 97 29.09 36.99 -9.70
C ASN A 97 28.45 38.37 -10.00
N VAL A 98 27.44 38.73 -9.20
CA VAL A 98 26.67 39.99 -9.28
C VAL A 98 26.84 40.75 -7.96
N ARG A 99 26.99 42.07 -8.02
CA ARG A 99 27.01 42.88 -6.82
C ARG A 99 25.64 42.83 -6.14
N LEU A 100 25.58 42.19 -4.98
CA LEU A 100 24.42 42.20 -4.11
C LEU A 100 24.43 43.43 -3.23
N PRO A 101 23.27 43.91 -2.70
CA PRO A 101 23.21 45.00 -1.76
C PRO A 101 24.05 44.69 -0.52
N ASP A 102 24.86 45.65 -0.09
CA ASP A 102 25.68 45.54 1.12
C ASP A 102 24.80 45.37 2.35
N LEU A 103 25.08 44.34 3.14
CA LEU A 103 24.40 44.12 4.41
C LEU A 103 25.03 45.00 5.54
N PRO A 104 24.28 45.34 6.60
CA PRO A 104 24.82 46.15 7.70
C PRO A 104 26.00 45.47 8.38
N GLY A 105 27.21 46.09 8.34
CA GLY A 105 28.37 45.55 9.03
C GLY A 105 29.70 45.47 8.22
N GLY A 106 29.64 45.77 6.90
CA GLY A 106 30.82 45.77 6.02
C GLY A 106 31.20 44.37 5.48
N ASP A 107 32.19 44.36 4.58
CA ASP A 107 32.58 43.18 3.74
C ASP A 107 32.82 41.86 4.49
N GLY A 108 33.02 41.84 5.78
CA GLY A 108 33.23 40.63 6.58
C GLY A 108 31.97 40.14 7.29
N ALA A 109 30.92 40.95 7.41
CA ALA A 109 29.71 40.61 8.12
C ALA A 109 28.71 39.85 7.21
N ASP A 110 28.80 40.03 5.89
CA ASP A 110 27.86 39.43 4.92
C ASP A 110 27.83 37.91 5.01
N PHE A 111 28.97 37.29 5.17
CA PHE A 111 29.07 35.84 5.36
C PHE A 111 28.30 35.36 6.59
N TRP A 112 28.45 36.06 7.72
CA TRP A 112 27.79 35.70 8.97
C TRP A 112 26.28 35.89 8.91
N TRP A 113 25.82 36.96 8.21
CA TRP A 113 24.40 37.23 8.00
C TRP A 113 23.75 36.12 7.15
N VAL A 114 24.38 35.71 6.04
CA VAL A 114 23.89 34.64 5.19
C VAL A 114 23.86 33.32 5.94
N LEU A 115 24.92 33.01 6.69
CA LEU A 115 24.99 31.83 7.52
C LEU A 115 23.89 31.80 8.59
N ALA A 116 23.67 32.89 9.30
CA ALA A 116 22.61 33.03 10.31
C ALA A 116 21.22 32.84 9.69
N LEU A 117 20.98 33.41 8.50
CA LEU A 117 19.73 33.26 7.77
C LEU A 117 19.50 31.84 7.35
N MET A 118 20.52 31.14 6.83
CA MET A 118 20.43 29.73 6.44
C MET A 118 20.13 28.82 7.64
N VAL A 119 20.86 29.02 8.76
CA VAL A 119 20.64 28.26 10.00
C VAL A 119 19.24 28.53 10.56
N GLY A 120 18.82 29.80 10.59
CA GLY A 120 17.51 30.20 11.05
C GLY A 120 16.38 29.58 10.21
N LEU A 121 16.52 29.61 8.88
CA LEU A 121 15.54 29.02 7.97
C LEU A 121 15.47 27.49 8.14
N GLY A 122 16.61 26.82 8.21
CA GLY A 122 16.68 25.39 8.45
C GLY A 122 16.05 24.98 9.80
N ALA A 123 16.37 25.72 10.86
CA ALA A 123 15.80 25.48 12.19
C ALA A 123 14.27 25.74 12.22
N ALA A 124 13.79 26.80 11.56
CA ALA A 124 12.37 27.08 11.45
C ALA A 124 11.61 25.98 10.71
N MET A 125 12.18 25.46 9.62
CA MET A 125 11.59 24.36 8.87
C MET A 125 11.57 23.06 9.67
N LEU A 126 12.65 22.71 10.36
CA LEU A 126 12.69 21.55 11.25
C LEU A 126 11.67 21.68 12.39
N GLY A 127 11.56 22.86 12.99
CA GLY A 127 10.55 23.17 14.00
C GLY A 127 9.13 23.00 13.48
N TYR A 128 8.85 23.47 12.27
CA TYR A 128 7.57 23.28 11.60
C TYR A 128 7.23 21.81 11.40
N PHE A 129 8.13 21.00 10.83
CA PHE A 129 7.90 19.57 10.62
C PHE A 129 7.71 18.80 11.94
N ARG A 130 8.48 19.18 12.98
CA ARG A 130 8.31 18.61 14.32
C ARG A 130 6.94 18.96 14.92
N SER A 131 6.46 20.20 14.80
CA SER A 131 5.14 20.60 15.29
C SER A 131 4.00 19.87 14.58
N ARG A 132 4.19 19.48 13.33
CA ARG A 132 3.23 18.71 12.53
C ARG A 132 3.35 17.19 12.71
N ARG A 133 4.23 16.73 13.63
CA ARG A 133 4.49 15.30 13.86
C ARG A 133 4.94 14.54 12.61
N TRP A 134 5.69 15.23 11.75
CA TRP A 134 6.31 14.63 10.59
C TRP A 134 7.67 14.01 10.93
N ILE A 135 8.26 14.46 12.01
CA ILE A 135 9.49 13.94 12.62
C ILE A 135 9.20 13.67 14.09
#